data_44b1203ac3c8b45aecc0f63862876069
#
_entry.id   44b1203ac3c8b45aecc0f63862876069
#
_cell.length_a   1.000
_cell.length_b   1.000
_cell.length_c   1.000
_cell.angle_alpha   90.00
_cell.angle_beta   90.00
_cell.angle_gamma   90.00
#
_symmetry.space_group_name_H-M   'P 1'
#
loop_
_entity.id
_entity.type
_entity.pdbx_description
1 polymer ?
#
loop_
_entity_poly.entity_id
_entity_poly.type
_entity_poly.pdbx_seq_one_letter_code
_entity_poly.pdbx_strand_id
1 'polypeptide(L)'
;VDVVVANAGILRDAPFHRMTPEQWNEVIATNLTGVFNTIHPVWPGMRERKFGRVIVISSINGQKGQFGQVNYAATKAGDLGIVKSLAQEGARNGITANAVCPGYIATEMIASMPEKALEAVIGQIPAGRVGEPDEIARCVAFLASDDAEFINGSTISANGAQFFVCLLYTSDAA
;
A
#
# COMPACT_ATOMS: atom_id res chain seq x y z
N VAL A 1 3.99 18.01 -11.82
CA VAL A 1 3.57 16.62 -11.54
C VAL A 1 2.14 16.65 -11.09
N ASP A 2 1.25 15.93 -11.76
CA ASP A 2 -0.17 15.89 -11.48
C ASP A 2 -0.59 14.57 -10.80
N VAL A 3 0.11 13.50 -11.14
CA VAL A 3 -0.09 12.18 -10.54
C VAL A 3 1.23 11.67 -9.97
N VAL A 4 1.23 11.17 -8.75
CA VAL A 4 2.37 10.50 -8.14
C VAL A 4 1.97 9.12 -7.63
N VAL A 5 2.77 8.11 -7.97
CA VAL A 5 2.61 6.74 -7.49
C VAL A 5 3.83 6.39 -6.66
N ALA A 6 3.68 6.31 -5.35
CA ALA A 6 4.73 5.88 -4.44
C ALA A 6 4.70 4.34 -4.35
N ASN A 7 5.57 3.68 -5.13
CA ASN A 7 5.59 2.23 -5.31
C ASN A 7 6.88 1.58 -4.81
N ALA A 8 7.98 2.33 -4.71
CA ALA A 8 9.27 1.75 -4.32
C ALA A 8 9.21 1.07 -2.95
N GLY A 9 9.75 -0.14 -2.86
CA GLY A 9 9.76 -0.88 -1.62
C GLY A 9 10.73 -2.04 -1.66
N ILE A 10 11.25 -2.39 -0.48
CA ILE A 10 12.16 -3.52 -0.27
C ILE A 10 11.68 -4.39 0.88
N LEU A 11 12.18 -5.60 0.92
CA LEU A 11 12.02 -6.55 2.02
C LEU A 11 13.37 -6.84 2.69
N ARG A 12 13.35 -7.00 4.01
CA ARG A 12 14.47 -7.52 4.82
C ARG A 12 13.86 -8.39 5.93
N ASP A 13 13.37 -9.55 5.52
CA ASP A 13 12.60 -10.44 6.37
C ASP A 13 13.49 -11.12 7.40
N ALA A 14 13.07 -11.08 8.65
CA ALA A 14 13.66 -11.83 9.74
C ALA A 14 12.67 -11.95 10.91
N PRO A 15 12.64 -13.06 11.65
CA PRO A 15 11.95 -13.11 12.93
C PRO A 15 12.42 -11.99 13.84
N PHE A 16 11.53 -11.34 14.59
CA PHE A 16 11.82 -10.12 15.33
C PHE A 16 13.07 -10.21 16.22
N HIS A 17 13.25 -11.35 16.91
CA HIS A 17 14.41 -11.58 17.79
C HIS A 17 15.76 -11.72 17.04
N ARG A 18 15.74 -11.84 15.70
CA ARG A 18 16.93 -11.92 14.83
C ARG A 18 17.05 -10.75 13.88
N MET A 19 16.03 -9.87 13.82
CA MET A 19 16.06 -8.69 12.99
C MET A 19 17.12 -7.71 13.47
N THR A 20 18.02 -7.31 12.57
CA THR A 20 19.06 -6.34 12.91
C THR A 20 18.54 -4.90 12.77
N PRO A 21 19.18 -3.93 13.48
CA PRO A 21 18.87 -2.51 13.28
C PRO A 21 19.04 -2.05 11.82
N GLU A 22 20.00 -2.62 11.10
CA GLU A 22 20.26 -2.31 9.70
C GLU A 22 19.08 -2.76 8.82
N GLN A 23 18.59 -3.98 9.00
CA GLN A 23 17.41 -4.51 8.29
C GLN A 23 16.16 -3.67 8.57
N TRP A 24 15.99 -3.24 9.80
CA TRP A 24 14.91 -2.34 10.18
C TRP A 24 15.05 -0.99 9.48
N ASN A 25 16.20 -0.34 9.62
CA ASN A 25 16.44 1.02 9.12
C ASN A 25 16.36 1.10 7.59
N GLU A 26 16.88 0.11 6.86
CA GLU A 26 16.79 0.07 5.40
C GLU A 26 15.33 0.03 4.92
N VAL A 27 14.50 -0.79 5.55
CA VAL A 27 13.09 -0.89 5.19
C VAL A 27 12.33 0.39 5.54
N ILE A 28 12.55 0.96 6.72
CA ILE A 28 11.95 2.25 7.11
C ILE A 28 12.38 3.37 6.15
N ALA A 29 13.67 3.46 5.84
CA ALA A 29 14.19 4.50 4.97
C ALA A 29 13.61 4.42 3.55
N THR A 30 13.50 3.21 3.00
CA THR A 30 13.00 3.02 1.63
C THR A 30 11.47 3.09 1.58
N ASN A 31 10.79 2.28 2.40
CA ASN A 31 9.36 2.06 2.22
C ASN A 31 8.49 3.15 2.87
N LEU A 32 8.97 3.84 3.90
CA LEU A 32 8.19 4.87 4.60
C LEU A 32 8.75 6.28 4.36
N THR A 33 10.03 6.50 4.66
CA THR A 33 10.67 7.79 4.39
C THR A 33 10.70 8.08 2.89
N GLY A 34 10.90 7.04 2.06
CA GLY A 34 10.84 7.15 0.60
C GLY A 34 9.49 7.64 0.08
N VAL A 35 8.37 7.22 0.69
CA VAL A 35 7.03 7.73 0.35
C VAL A 35 6.94 9.24 0.62
N PHE A 36 7.40 9.69 1.80
CA PHE A 36 7.48 11.12 2.12
C PHE A 36 8.35 11.87 1.10
N ASN A 37 9.56 11.38 0.82
CA ASN A 37 10.50 12.00 -0.10
C ASN A 37 9.96 12.09 -1.54
N THR A 38 9.08 11.17 -1.93
CA THR A 38 8.45 11.16 -3.26
C THR A 38 7.31 12.17 -3.36
N ILE A 39 6.49 12.29 -2.32
CA ILE A 39 5.28 13.12 -2.34
C ILE A 39 5.58 14.57 -1.96
N HIS A 40 6.37 14.80 -0.92
CA HIS A 40 6.60 16.12 -0.36
C HIS A 40 7.09 17.17 -1.37
N PRO A 41 8.04 16.89 -2.29
CA PRO A 41 8.52 17.88 -3.25
C PRO A 41 7.48 18.33 -4.29
N VAL A 42 6.49 17.49 -4.58
CA VAL A 42 5.44 17.78 -5.59
C VAL A 42 4.17 18.37 -4.98
N TRP A 43 4.00 18.23 -3.68
CA TRP A 43 2.81 18.65 -2.94
C TRP A 43 2.49 20.15 -3.06
N PRO A 44 3.45 21.10 -2.93
CA PRO A 44 3.17 22.52 -3.10
C PRO A 44 2.60 22.86 -4.48
N GLY A 45 3.18 22.29 -5.55
CA GLY A 45 2.70 22.51 -6.91
C GLY A 45 1.32 21.93 -7.18
N MET A 46 0.96 20.78 -6.58
CA MET A 46 -0.40 20.23 -6.64
C MET A 46 -1.40 21.19 -5.98
N ARG A 47 -1.07 21.73 -4.80
CA ARG A 47 -1.90 22.69 -4.08
C ARG A 47 -2.11 23.98 -4.87
N GLU A 48 -1.07 24.51 -5.50
CA GLU A 48 -1.14 25.72 -6.32
C GLU A 48 -2.06 25.53 -7.52
N ARG A 49 -1.94 24.41 -8.23
CA ARG A 49 -2.78 24.07 -9.39
C ARG A 49 -4.20 23.61 -8.99
N LYS A 50 -4.45 23.35 -7.71
CA LYS A 50 -5.70 22.78 -7.20
C LYS A 50 -6.06 21.45 -7.87
N PHE A 51 -5.05 20.64 -8.12
CA PHE A 51 -5.17 19.30 -8.73
C PHE A 51 -4.00 18.43 -8.32
N GLY A 52 -4.31 17.19 -7.92
CA GLY A 52 -3.31 16.17 -7.67
C GLY A 52 -3.94 14.80 -7.40
N ARG A 53 -3.20 13.76 -7.77
CA ARG A 53 -3.54 12.35 -7.49
C ARG A 53 -2.34 11.68 -6.85
N VAL A 54 -2.49 11.28 -5.60
CA VAL A 54 -1.45 10.56 -4.84
C VAL A 54 -1.93 9.13 -4.62
N ILE A 55 -1.18 8.17 -5.13
CA ILE A 55 -1.45 6.75 -4.96
C ILE A 55 -0.24 6.10 -4.27
N VAL A 56 -0.47 5.47 -3.14
CA VAL A 56 0.58 4.76 -2.39
C VAL A 56 0.34 3.25 -2.49
N ILE A 57 1.36 2.52 -2.94
CA ILE A 57 1.30 1.06 -2.98
C ILE A 57 1.73 0.52 -1.61
N SER A 58 0.72 0.20 -0.81
CA SER A 58 0.90 -0.45 0.48
C SER A 58 0.97 -1.98 0.31
N SER A 59 0.33 -2.76 1.17
CA SER A 59 0.31 -4.22 1.11
C SER A 59 -0.80 -4.78 2.00
N ILE A 60 -1.28 -5.97 1.66
CA ILE A 60 -2.07 -6.81 2.57
C ILE A 60 -1.35 -6.97 3.92
N ASN A 61 -0.01 -7.05 3.93
CA ASN A 61 0.77 -7.24 5.16
C ASN A 61 0.83 -5.97 6.02
N GLY A 62 0.56 -4.79 5.47
CA GLY A 62 0.29 -3.57 6.24
C GLY A 62 -1.06 -3.59 6.96
N GLN A 63 -2.00 -4.41 6.49
CA GLN A 63 -3.33 -4.55 7.09
C GLN A 63 -3.39 -5.67 8.13
N LYS A 64 -2.81 -6.86 7.82
CA LYS A 64 -2.93 -8.06 8.68
C LYS A 64 -1.65 -8.38 9.47
N GLY A 65 -0.52 -7.77 9.12
CA GLY A 65 0.80 -8.23 9.57
C GLY A 65 1.25 -9.52 8.88
N GLN A 66 2.53 -9.87 9.07
CA GLN A 66 3.11 -11.12 8.57
C GLN A 66 4.27 -11.53 9.45
N PHE A 67 4.37 -12.81 9.80
CA PHE A 67 5.52 -13.35 10.53
C PHE A 67 6.82 -13.05 9.78
N GLY A 68 7.81 -12.55 10.52
CA GLY A 68 9.13 -12.20 9.96
C GLY A 68 9.18 -10.84 9.25
N GLN A 69 8.09 -10.07 9.20
CA GLN A 69 8.00 -8.81 8.47
C GLN A 69 7.59 -7.62 9.36
N VAL A 70 8.05 -7.55 10.57
CA VAL A 70 7.67 -6.47 11.50
C VAL A 70 8.06 -5.09 10.92
N ASN A 71 9.25 -4.95 10.34
CA ASN A 71 9.71 -3.75 9.65
C ASN A 71 8.84 -3.39 8.44
N TYR A 72 8.59 -4.35 7.55
CA TYR A 72 7.80 -4.17 6.35
C TYR A 72 6.33 -3.86 6.68
N ALA A 73 5.71 -4.65 7.56
CA ALA A 73 4.33 -4.45 7.98
C ALA A 73 4.14 -3.07 8.64
N ALA A 74 5.10 -2.63 9.48
CA ALA A 74 5.09 -1.30 10.08
C ALA A 74 5.08 -0.18 9.03
N THR A 75 5.95 -0.28 7.99
CA THR A 75 5.99 0.73 6.93
C THR A 75 4.70 0.74 6.12
N LYS A 76 4.19 -0.44 5.75
CA LYS A 76 2.99 -0.56 4.93
C LYS A 76 1.71 -0.17 5.69
N ALA A 77 1.67 -0.36 7.00
CA ALA A 77 0.63 0.22 7.86
C ALA A 77 0.77 1.75 7.97
N GLY A 78 2.00 2.25 8.08
CA GLY A 78 2.31 3.69 8.07
C GLY A 78 1.83 4.40 6.80
N ASP A 79 1.95 3.74 5.63
CA ASP A 79 1.44 4.25 4.35
C ASP A 79 -0.05 4.60 4.43
N LEU A 80 -0.86 3.79 5.13
CA LEU A 80 -2.30 4.03 5.29
C LEU A 80 -2.58 5.26 6.17
N GLY A 81 -1.72 5.52 7.16
CA GLY A 81 -1.76 6.73 7.98
C GLY A 81 -1.42 7.99 7.16
N ILE A 82 -0.34 7.92 6.37
CA ILE A 82 0.08 9.00 5.46
C ILE A 82 -1.07 9.37 4.52
N VAL A 83 -1.64 8.38 3.83
CA VAL A 83 -2.73 8.58 2.87
C VAL A 83 -3.94 9.29 3.50
N LYS A 84 -4.37 8.83 4.67
CA LYS A 84 -5.52 9.42 5.37
C LYS A 84 -5.27 10.88 5.77
N SER A 85 -4.06 11.21 6.20
CA SER A 85 -3.69 12.58 6.56
C SER A 85 -3.62 13.48 5.32
N LEU A 86 -2.93 13.03 4.26
CA LEU A 86 -2.84 13.77 3.00
C LEU A 86 -4.20 14.00 2.34
N ALA A 87 -5.10 13.02 2.44
CA ALA A 87 -6.47 13.16 1.95
C ALA A 87 -7.20 14.32 2.62
N GLN A 88 -7.08 14.45 3.94
CA GLN A 88 -7.69 15.56 4.69
C GLN A 88 -7.06 16.92 4.34
N GLU A 89 -5.73 16.96 4.22
CA GLU A 89 -5.01 18.18 3.91
C GLU A 89 -5.21 18.65 2.46
N GLY A 90 -5.37 17.69 1.53
CA GLY A 90 -5.46 17.95 0.09
C GLY A 90 -6.86 18.20 -0.43
N ALA A 91 -7.90 17.72 0.25
CA ALA A 91 -9.28 17.68 -0.27
C ALA A 91 -9.78 19.04 -0.79
N ARG A 92 -9.58 20.11 -0.04
CA ARG A 92 -10.02 21.48 -0.44
C ARG A 92 -9.21 22.06 -1.61
N ASN A 93 -8.11 21.40 -1.98
CA ASN A 93 -7.26 21.78 -3.10
C ASN A 93 -7.40 20.81 -4.30
N GLY A 94 -8.47 20.04 -4.37
CA GLY A 94 -8.69 19.09 -5.47
C GLY A 94 -7.64 17.94 -5.54
N ILE A 95 -6.98 17.67 -4.42
CA ILE A 95 -5.98 16.59 -4.33
C ILE A 95 -6.62 15.39 -3.65
N THR A 96 -6.51 14.22 -4.28
CA THR A 96 -6.87 12.95 -3.65
C THR A 96 -5.61 12.15 -3.29
N ALA A 97 -5.66 11.45 -2.16
CA ALA A 97 -4.63 10.54 -1.72
C ALA A 97 -5.26 9.20 -1.33
N ASN A 98 -4.85 8.12 -1.99
CA ASN A 98 -5.42 6.79 -1.78
C ASN A 98 -4.32 5.72 -1.72
N ALA A 99 -4.62 4.60 -1.08
CA ALA A 99 -3.72 3.45 -1.02
C ALA A 99 -4.28 2.27 -1.80
N VAL A 100 -3.40 1.50 -2.42
CA VAL A 100 -3.69 0.16 -2.92
C VAL A 100 -2.94 -0.83 -2.05
N CYS A 101 -3.62 -1.88 -1.60
CA CYS A 101 -3.06 -2.96 -0.79
C CYS A 101 -3.13 -4.27 -1.59
N PRO A 102 -2.11 -4.57 -2.41
CA PRO A 102 -2.03 -5.83 -3.12
C PRO A 102 -1.88 -7.01 -2.16
N GLY A 103 -2.40 -8.17 -2.56
CA GLY A 103 -2.03 -9.47 -2.03
C GLY A 103 -0.73 -9.97 -2.67
N TYR A 104 -0.64 -11.29 -2.91
CA TYR A 104 0.46 -11.86 -3.68
C TYR A 104 0.24 -11.65 -5.17
N ILE A 105 1.21 -11.00 -5.82
CA ILE A 105 1.17 -10.60 -7.23
C ILE A 105 2.33 -11.25 -7.97
N ALA A 106 2.10 -11.76 -9.18
CA ALA A 106 3.07 -12.43 -10.05
C ALA A 106 4.19 -11.47 -10.50
N THR A 107 5.12 -11.19 -9.57
CA THR A 107 6.33 -10.41 -9.79
C THR A 107 7.54 -11.33 -9.82
N GLU A 108 8.71 -10.84 -10.23
CA GLU A 108 9.96 -11.59 -10.18
C GLU A 108 10.24 -12.17 -8.79
N MET A 109 9.86 -11.45 -7.73
CA MET A 109 10.00 -11.91 -6.35
C MET A 109 9.16 -13.17 -6.08
N ILE A 110 7.93 -13.22 -6.56
CA ILE A 110 7.05 -14.39 -6.41
C ILE A 110 7.48 -15.51 -7.35
N ALA A 111 7.89 -15.17 -8.59
CA ALA A 111 8.39 -16.14 -9.55
C ALA A 111 9.68 -16.85 -9.10
N SER A 112 10.47 -16.21 -8.23
CA SER A 112 11.69 -16.81 -7.65
C SER A 112 11.44 -17.73 -6.45
N MET A 113 10.18 -17.84 -5.99
CA MET A 113 9.84 -18.73 -4.87
C MET A 113 9.94 -20.20 -5.27
N PRO A 114 10.39 -21.10 -4.36
CA PRO A 114 10.28 -22.54 -4.59
C PRO A 114 8.82 -22.94 -4.83
N GLU A 115 8.58 -23.84 -5.81
CA GLU A 115 7.24 -24.29 -6.24
C GLU A 115 6.31 -24.66 -5.07
N LYS A 116 6.83 -25.46 -4.13
CA LYS A 116 6.09 -25.87 -2.94
C LYS A 116 5.67 -24.70 -2.02
N ALA A 117 6.49 -23.66 -1.95
CA ALA A 117 6.17 -22.46 -1.19
C ALA A 117 5.10 -21.63 -1.92
N LEU A 118 5.18 -21.55 -3.24
CA LEU A 118 4.19 -20.88 -4.07
C LEU A 118 2.82 -21.57 -3.99
N GLU A 119 2.78 -22.91 -4.06
CA GLU A 119 1.56 -23.69 -3.87
C GLU A 119 0.91 -23.42 -2.49
N ALA A 120 1.72 -23.37 -1.43
CA ALA A 120 1.23 -23.07 -0.08
C ALA A 120 0.66 -21.64 0.02
N VAL A 121 1.24 -20.68 -0.69
CA VAL A 121 0.72 -19.31 -0.79
C VAL A 121 -0.61 -19.29 -1.55
N ILE A 122 -0.67 -19.93 -2.73
CA ILE A 122 -1.89 -20.01 -3.55
C ILE A 122 -3.03 -20.67 -2.77
N GLY A 123 -2.73 -21.72 -2.02
CA GLY A 123 -3.72 -22.42 -1.18
C GLY A 123 -4.35 -21.53 -0.09
N GLN A 124 -3.73 -20.39 0.26
CA GLN A 124 -4.28 -19.41 1.21
C GLN A 124 -5.10 -18.30 0.54
N ILE A 125 -5.12 -18.25 -0.80
CA ILE A 125 -5.85 -17.22 -1.55
C ILE A 125 -7.18 -17.81 -2.03
N PRO A 126 -8.34 -17.35 -1.56
CA PRO A 126 -9.63 -17.90 -1.98
C PRO A 126 -9.88 -17.85 -3.49
N ALA A 127 -9.30 -16.86 -4.20
CA ALA A 127 -9.35 -16.80 -5.67
C ALA A 127 -8.56 -17.92 -6.37
N GLY A 128 -7.76 -18.73 -5.63
CA GLY A 128 -7.02 -19.88 -6.15
C GLY A 128 -5.83 -19.54 -7.04
N ARG A 129 -5.39 -18.29 -7.04
CA ARG A 129 -4.24 -17.82 -7.82
C ARG A 129 -3.61 -16.58 -7.21
N VAL A 130 -2.38 -16.28 -7.58
CA VAL A 130 -1.80 -14.94 -7.38
C VAL A 130 -2.45 -13.93 -8.36
N GLY A 131 -2.41 -12.65 -8.01
CA GLY A 131 -2.85 -11.59 -8.92
C GLY A 131 -1.79 -11.28 -9.97
N GLU A 132 -2.19 -10.60 -11.04
CA GLU A 132 -1.29 -10.12 -12.08
C GLU A 132 -0.94 -8.63 -11.85
N PRO A 133 0.27 -8.17 -12.22
CA PRO A 133 0.65 -6.76 -12.11
C PRO A 133 -0.36 -5.81 -12.74
N ASP A 134 -0.93 -6.19 -13.89
CA ASP A 134 -1.94 -5.40 -14.59
C ASP A 134 -3.22 -5.21 -13.79
N GLU A 135 -3.57 -6.15 -12.90
CA GLU A 135 -4.75 -6.01 -12.04
C GLU A 135 -4.53 -4.89 -11.01
N ILE A 136 -3.30 -4.74 -10.51
CA ILE A 136 -2.93 -3.62 -9.62
C ILE A 136 -2.81 -2.31 -10.41
N ALA A 137 -2.23 -2.37 -11.61
CA ALA A 137 -2.09 -1.19 -12.48
C ALA A 137 -3.48 -0.58 -12.83
N ARG A 138 -4.51 -1.40 -13.04
CA ARG A 138 -5.89 -0.92 -13.26
C ARG A 138 -6.45 -0.19 -12.04
N CYS A 139 -6.18 -0.66 -10.82
CA CYS A 139 -6.57 0.06 -9.60
C CYS A 139 -5.90 1.43 -9.52
N VAL A 140 -4.60 1.48 -9.85
CA VAL A 140 -3.83 2.73 -9.88
C VAL A 140 -4.38 3.68 -10.95
N ALA A 141 -4.61 3.19 -12.18
CA ALA A 141 -5.15 3.99 -13.28
C ALA A 141 -6.53 4.57 -12.95
N PHE A 142 -7.41 3.75 -12.33
CA PHE A 142 -8.71 4.22 -11.87
C PHE A 142 -8.58 5.34 -10.82
N LEU A 143 -7.74 5.17 -9.80
CA LEU A 143 -7.53 6.18 -8.76
C LEU A 143 -6.85 7.46 -9.28
N ALA A 144 -6.13 7.37 -10.39
CA ALA A 144 -5.50 8.51 -11.06
C ALA A 144 -6.46 9.28 -11.97
N SER A 145 -7.59 8.68 -12.35
CA SER A 145 -8.57 9.29 -13.25
C SER A 145 -9.48 10.30 -12.53
N ASP A 146 -10.20 11.10 -13.31
CA ASP A 146 -11.22 12.03 -12.82
C ASP A 146 -12.44 11.30 -12.26
N ASP A 147 -12.72 10.08 -12.72
CA ASP A 147 -13.82 9.25 -12.22
C ASP A 147 -13.67 8.92 -10.72
N ALA A 148 -12.46 9.01 -10.18
CA ALA A 148 -12.15 8.75 -8.77
C ALA A 148 -12.03 10.02 -7.92
N GLU A 149 -12.46 11.19 -8.38
CA GLU A 149 -12.21 12.46 -7.66
C GLU A 149 -12.85 12.53 -6.26
N PHE A 150 -13.93 11.77 -6.04
CA PHE A 150 -14.58 11.70 -4.72
C PHE A 150 -14.06 10.55 -3.83
N ILE A 151 -13.15 9.73 -4.36
CA ILE A 151 -12.47 8.67 -3.60
C ILE A 151 -11.21 9.27 -2.98
N ASN A 152 -11.22 9.52 -1.68
CA ASN A 152 -10.13 10.19 -0.99
C ASN A 152 -9.92 9.62 0.41
N GLY A 153 -8.69 9.27 0.76
CA GLY A 153 -8.34 8.60 2.02
C GLY A 153 -8.67 7.10 2.04
N SER A 154 -9.04 6.53 0.90
CA SER A 154 -9.49 5.14 0.78
C SER A 154 -8.32 4.17 0.66
N THR A 155 -8.61 2.91 1.02
CA THR A 155 -7.71 1.78 0.83
C THR A 155 -8.39 0.74 -0.03
N ILE A 156 -7.87 0.50 -1.24
CA ILE A 156 -8.33 -0.56 -2.13
C ILE A 156 -7.53 -1.82 -1.85
N SER A 157 -8.19 -2.86 -1.34
CA SER A 157 -7.60 -4.18 -1.14
C SER A 157 -7.79 -5.04 -2.39
N ALA A 158 -6.68 -5.36 -3.09
CA ALA A 158 -6.65 -6.19 -4.29
C ALA A 158 -5.87 -7.48 -4.00
N ASN A 159 -6.51 -8.47 -3.35
CA ASN A 159 -5.83 -9.59 -2.72
C ASN A 159 -6.52 -10.96 -2.92
N GLY A 160 -7.43 -11.09 -3.88
CA GLY A 160 -8.12 -12.34 -4.16
C GLY A 160 -8.93 -12.89 -2.98
N ALA A 161 -9.48 -12.00 -2.16
CA ALA A 161 -10.25 -12.31 -0.94
C ALA A 161 -9.40 -12.92 0.21
N GLN A 162 -8.07 -12.80 0.16
CA GLN A 162 -7.18 -13.34 1.19
C GLN A 162 -7.32 -12.60 2.54
N PHE A 163 -7.75 -11.34 2.52
CA PHE A 163 -7.95 -10.55 3.72
C PHE A 163 -9.04 -9.48 3.53
N PHE A 164 -9.85 -9.30 4.55
CA PHE A 164 -10.89 -8.27 4.62
C PHE A 164 -10.64 -7.36 5.81
N VAL A 165 -10.74 -6.06 5.62
CA VAL A 165 -10.85 -5.12 6.74
C VAL A 165 -12.31 -5.08 7.16
N CYS A 166 -12.65 -5.69 8.29
CA CYS A 166 -13.97 -5.58 8.89
C CYS A 166 -13.95 -4.45 9.93
N LEU A 167 -14.68 -3.38 9.67
CA LEU A 167 -15.02 -2.40 10.69
C LEU A 167 -16.27 -2.95 11.43
N LEU A 168 -16.08 -3.50 12.63
CA LEU A 168 -17.19 -3.71 13.54
C LEU A 168 -17.69 -2.32 13.95
N TYR A 169 -18.79 -1.90 13.37
CA TYR A 169 -19.57 -0.80 13.90
C TYR A 169 -20.25 -1.34 15.17
N THR A 170 -19.69 -1.06 16.33
CA THR A 170 -20.43 -1.24 17.58
C THR A 170 -21.36 -0.05 17.71
N SER A 171 -22.67 -0.30 17.66
CA SER A 171 -23.75 0.69 17.81
C SER A 171 -23.85 1.31 19.21
N ASP A 172 -22.86 1.16 20.05
CA ASP A 172 -22.89 1.52 21.47
C ASP A 172 -22.15 2.83 21.79
N ALA A 173 -21.98 3.71 20.80
CA ALA A 173 -21.51 5.07 21.02
C ALA A 173 -22.68 6.07 20.80
N ALA A 174 -23.69 5.98 21.70
CA ALA A 174 -24.70 7.00 21.90
C ALA A 174 -24.64 7.51 23.33
#